data_8e599f9d52c6fc36e8860d8a744d12d2
#
_entry.id   8e599f9d52c6fc36e8860d8a744d12d2
#
_cell.length_a   1.000
_cell.length_b   1.000
_cell.length_c   1.000
_cell.angle_alpha   90.00
_cell.angle_beta   90.00
_cell.angle_gamma   90.00
#
_symmetry.space_group_name_H-M   'P 1'
#
loop_
_entity.id
_entity.type
_entity.pdbx_description
1 polymer ?
#
loop_
_entity_poly.entity_id
_entity_poly.type
_entity_poly.pdbx_seq_one_letter_code
_entity_poly.pdbx_strand_id
1 'polypeptide(L)'
;MVLSTPSSATKLNSKQNIGPSTEPTVAWEALPDDFVLPDDPVENIQQPSLAAALTDALGANDRILPSMLMGSNFALFATVNKRNVVKAPDWFYVPQVQPVPEETIRRSYTPHLQGEPVAIVMEFLSAEDCGELSVRATPPYGKLYFYEQILRVPTYVTYDPYEPGLQVRRLDNNLDNNQYVLQAADANGRFWLPELQLALGLWKGERLGKTTYWLRWWDEAGNLLLWSSEQAEAERQRADRLAAKLRELGVDLEDLG
;
A
#
# COMPACT_ATOMS: atom_id res chain seq x y z
N MET A 1 -36.44 5.73 -73.54
CA MET A 1 -36.60 4.31 -73.27
C MET A 1 -35.30 3.75 -72.72
N VAL A 2 -35.07 3.85 -71.46
CA VAL A 2 -34.08 2.99 -70.69
C VAL A 2 -34.51 2.98 -69.27
N LEU A 3 -34.76 1.81 -68.76
CA LEU A 3 -35.24 1.52 -67.42
C LEU A 3 -34.04 1.54 -66.43
N SER A 4 -34.20 2.22 -65.32
CA SER A 4 -33.30 2.21 -64.18
C SER A 4 -33.82 1.22 -63.15
N THR A 5 -32.96 0.30 -62.74
CA THR A 5 -33.20 -0.63 -61.62
C THR A 5 -32.64 -0.04 -60.33
N PRO A 6 -33.29 -0.18 -59.15
CA PRO A 6 -32.75 0.27 -57.89
C PRO A 6 -31.85 -0.77 -57.25
N SER A 7 -30.70 -0.32 -56.80
CA SER A 7 -29.75 -1.11 -55.98
C SER A 7 -30.28 -1.25 -54.53
N SER A 8 -30.44 -2.47 -54.10
CA SER A 8 -30.81 -2.81 -52.72
C SER A 8 -29.59 -2.71 -51.80
N ALA A 9 -29.64 -1.78 -50.86
CA ALA A 9 -28.65 -1.67 -49.79
C ALA A 9 -28.90 -2.74 -48.71
N THR A 10 -28.00 -3.68 -48.61
CA THR A 10 -27.98 -4.71 -47.53
C THR A 10 -27.51 -4.03 -46.26
N LYS A 11 -28.42 -3.89 -45.27
CA LYS A 11 -28.07 -3.52 -43.90
C LYS A 11 -27.36 -4.69 -43.23
N LEU A 12 -26.07 -4.57 -43.00
CA LEU A 12 -25.36 -5.44 -42.04
C LEU A 12 -25.78 -5.05 -40.64
N ASN A 13 -26.63 -5.88 -40.06
CA ASN A 13 -26.93 -5.87 -38.61
C ASN A 13 -25.82 -6.63 -37.87
N SER A 14 -24.76 -5.96 -37.48
CA SER A 14 -23.80 -6.51 -36.53
C SER A 14 -24.37 -6.34 -35.10
N LYS A 15 -25.22 -7.27 -34.67
CA LYS A 15 -25.48 -7.47 -33.23
C LYS A 15 -24.21 -8.07 -32.65
N GLN A 16 -23.36 -7.23 -32.05
CA GLN A 16 -22.37 -7.68 -31.09
C GLN A 16 -23.13 -8.25 -29.91
N ASN A 17 -23.05 -9.55 -29.77
CA ASN A 17 -23.51 -10.29 -28.60
C ASN A 17 -22.50 -10.02 -27.48
N ILE A 18 -22.70 -8.93 -26.74
CA ILE A 18 -22.03 -8.72 -25.45
C ILE A 18 -22.65 -9.72 -24.52
N GLY A 19 -21.96 -10.86 -24.31
CA GLY A 19 -22.33 -11.82 -23.27
C GLY A 19 -22.40 -11.11 -21.91
N PRO A 20 -23.24 -11.60 -20.98
CA PRO A 20 -23.37 -10.97 -19.69
C PRO A 20 -21.99 -10.88 -19.04
N SER A 21 -21.54 -9.67 -18.74
CA SER A 21 -20.42 -9.41 -17.85
C SER A 21 -20.83 -9.94 -16.47
N THR A 22 -20.47 -11.17 -16.17
CA THR A 22 -20.68 -11.73 -14.85
C THR A 22 -19.62 -11.15 -13.93
N GLU A 23 -20.03 -10.22 -13.07
CA GLU A 23 -19.18 -9.76 -11.98
C GLU A 23 -18.67 -10.97 -11.17
N PRO A 24 -17.43 -10.94 -10.68
CA PRO A 24 -16.90 -12.04 -9.89
C PRO A 24 -17.68 -12.18 -8.58
N THR A 25 -18.06 -13.38 -8.21
CA THR A 25 -18.62 -13.66 -6.89
C THR A 25 -17.49 -13.67 -5.87
N VAL A 26 -17.56 -12.78 -4.88
CA VAL A 26 -16.56 -12.69 -3.80
C VAL A 26 -17.20 -13.15 -2.50
N ALA A 27 -16.49 -13.98 -1.73
CA ALA A 27 -16.85 -14.39 -0.38
C ALA A 27 -15.68 -14.13 0.57
N TRP A 28 -16.02 -13.75 1.80
CA TRP A 28 -15.09 -13.41 2.85
C TRP A 28 -15.10 -14.52 3.90
N GLU A 29 -14.22 -15.50 3.70
CA GLU A 29 -14.12 -16.71 4.51
C GLU A 29 -12.78 -16.74 5.24
N ALA A 30 -12.67 -17.54 6.29
CA ALA A 30 -11.38 -17.78 6.92
C ALA A 30 -10.47 -18.58 5.99
N LEU A 31 -9.18 -18.24 5.99
CA LEU A 31 -8.20 -19.08 5.27
C LEU A 31 -8.18 -20.47 5.89
N PRO A 32 -8.35 -21.55 5.08
CA PRO A 32 -8.29 -22.90 5.58
C PRO A 32 -6.95 -23.19 6.30
N ASP A 33 -6.99 -23.94 7.40
CA ASP A 33 -5.80 -24.24 8.21
C ASP A 33 -4.75 -25.04 7.42
N ASP A 34 -5.19 -25.86 6.49
CA ASP A 34 -4.36 -26.68 5.61
C ASP A 34 -3.90 -25.98 4.32
N PHE A 35 -4.34 -24.73 4.11
CA PHE A 35 -3.91 -23.98 2.93
C PHE A 35 -2.43 -23.61 3.04
N VAL A 36 -1.65 -24.03 2.03
CA VAL A 36 -0.24 -23.69 1.89
C VAL A 36 -0.14 -22.32 1.23
N LEU A 37 0.42 -21.34 1.96
CA LEU A 37 0.69 -20.03 1.40
C LEU A 37 1.80 -20.14 0.35
N PRO A 38 1.70 -19.38 -0.77
CA PRO A 38 2.78 -19.29 -1.72
C PRO A 38 4.07 -18.81 -1.05
N ASP A 39 5.19 -19.44 -1.39
CA ASP A 39 6.52 -19.06 -0.93
C ASP A 39 7.23 -18.33 -2.07
N ASP A 40 6.77 -17.10 -2.35
CA ASP A 40 7.38 -16.26 -3.37
C ASP A 40 8.59 -15.53 -2.74
N PRO A 41 9.79 -15.64 -3.32
CA PRO A 41 10.97 -14.99 -2.78
C PRO A 41 10.85 -13.47 -2.87
N VAL A 42 11.43 -12.78 -1.89
CA VAL A 42 11.65 -11.33 -1.95
C VAL A 42 12.75 -11.04 -2.96
N GLU A 43 12.44 -10.26 -4.00
CA GLU A 43 13.33 -10.10 -5.14
C GLU A 43 14.57 -9.26 -4.87
N ASN A 44 14.50 -8.35 -3.90
CA ASN A 44 15.66 -7.56 -3.52
C ASN A 44 15.65 -7.17 -2.05
N ILE A 45 16.82 -6.92 -1.50
CA ILE A 45 17.03 -6.60 -0.07
C ILE A 45 16.43 -5.23 0.32
N GLN A 46 16.04 -4.39 -0.62
CA GLN A 46 15.44 -3.09 -0.32
C GLN A 46 13.99 -3.19 0.10
N GLN A 47 13.21 -4.10 -0.47
CA GLN A 47 11.76 -4.22 -0.21
C GLN A 47 11.46 -4.38 1.29
N PRO A 48 12.05 -5.32 2.05
CA PRO A 48 11.82 -5.41 3.48
C PRO A 48 12.27 -4.15 4.24
N SER A 49 13.38 -3.54 3.81
CA SER A 49 13.90 -2.33 4.46
C SER A 49 12.99 -1.12 4.26
N LEU A 50 12.38 -0.98 3.07
CA LEU A 50 11.41 0.08 2.76
C LEU A 50 10.13 -0.10 3.60
N ALA A 51 9.59 -1.31 3.64
CA ALA A 51 8.40 -1.61 4.44
C ALA A 51 8.63 -1.35 5.93
N ALA A 52 9.77 -1.80 6.46
CA ALA A 52 10.15 -1.55 7.85
C ALA A 52 10.32 -0.06 8.15
N ALA A 53 10.91 0.71 7.23
CA ALA A 53 11.11 2.15 7.40
C ALA A 53 9.78 2.93 7.43
N LEU A 54 8.79 2.53 6.63
CA LEU A 54 7.44 3.11 6.64
C LEU A 54 6.75 2.88 7.98
N THR A 55 6.79 1.65 8.50
CA THR A 55 6.16 1.29 9.76
C THR A 55 6.89 1.91 10.96
N ASP A 56 8.24 1.93 10.95
CA ASP A 56 9.05 2.55 12.01
C ASP A 56 8.71 4.04 12.17
N ALA A 57 8.61 4.80 11.07
CA ALA A 57 8.24 6.22 11.14
C ALA A 57 6.86 6.44 11.76
N LEU A 58 5.88 5.58 11.45
CA LEU A 58 4.54 5.67 12.04
C LEU A 58 4.57 5.36 13.53
N GLY A 59 5.25 4.29 13.94
CA GLY A 59 5.38 3.90 15.33
C GLY A 59 6.10 4.94 16.18
N ALA A 60 7.23 5.45 15.70
CA ALA A 60 8.03 6.47 16.38
C ALA A 60 7.29 7.80 16.59
N ASN A 61 6.23 8.07 15.84
CA ASN A 61 5.43 9.29 15.94
C ASN A 61 4.01 9.03 16.49
N ASP A 62 3.80 7.93 17.22
CA ASP A 62 2.52 7.56 17.87
C ASP A 62 1.32 7.50 16.90
N ARG A 63 1.59 7.10 15.64
CA ARG A 63 0.57 6.98 14.60
C ARG A 63 0.00 5.57 14.47
N ILE A 64 0.48 4.61 15.25
CA ILE A 64 -0.01 3.23 15.26
C ILE A 64 -0.88 3.00 16.48
N LEU A 65 -2.17 2.75 16.27
CA LEU A 65 -3.10 2.39 17.32
C LEU A 65 -3.22 0.86 17.42
N PRO A 66 -3.54 0.30 18.61
CA PRO A 66 -3.72 -1.15 18.77
C PRO A 66 -4.79 -1.79 17.89
N SER A 67 -5.75 -0.99 17.44
CA SER A 67 -6.80 -1.44 16.53
C SER A 67 -6.38 -1.50 15.06
N MET A 68 -5.23 -0.92 14.70
CA MET A 68 -4.73 -0.90 13.33
C MET A 68 -3.96 -2.17 13.00
N LEU A 69 -3.93 -2.53 11.73
CA LEU A 69 -3.04 -3.56 11.21
C LEU A 69 -2.20 -3.00 10.08
N MET A 70 -0.90 -3.10 10.24
CA MET A 70 0.07 -2.88 9.18
C MET A 70 0.80 -4.19 8.93
N GLY A 71 0.92 -4.57 7.69
CA GLY A 71 1.58 -5.81 7.30
C GLY A 71 2.54 -5.60 6.16
N SER A 72 3.52 -6.49 6.10
CA SER A 72 4.52 -6.55 5.04
C SER A 72 4.71 -8.00 4.65
N ASN A 73 4.65 -8.31 3.35
CA ASN A 73 4.69 -9.68 2.85
C ASN A 73 3.69 -10.61 3.57
N PHE A 74 2.50 -10.09 3.85
CA PHE A 74 1.49 -10.79 4.62
C PHE A 74 0.23 -11.02 3.80
N ALA A 75 -0.32 -12.22 3.89
CA ALA A 75 -1.40 -12.69 3.04
C ALA A 75 -2.70 -11.89 3.20
N LEU A 76 -3.14 -11.22 2.15
CA LEU A 76 -4.50 -10.72 1.97
C LEU A 76 -5.31 -11.80 1.24
N PHE A 77 -6.41 -12.21 1.82
CA PHE A 77 -7.19 -13.37 1.37
C PHE A 77 -8.61 -12.99 0.95
N ALA A 78 -9.08 -13.61 -0.12
CA ALA A 78 -10.48 -13.60 -0.52
C ALA A 78 -10.84 -14.89 -1.28
N THR A 79 -12.08 -15.32 -1.17
CA THR A 79 -12.63 -16.40 -2.03
C THR A 79 -13.31 -15.77 -3.24
N VAL A 80 -12.77 -15.99 -4.42
CA VAL A 80 -13.25 -15.43 -5.69
C VAL A 80 -13.73 -16.56 -6.60
N ASN A 81 -15.02 -16.55 -6.97
CA ASN A 81 -15.63 -17.61 -7.76
C ASN A 81 -15.35 -19.01 -7.17
N LYS A 82 -15.51 -19.16 -5.86
CA LYS A 82 -15.25 -20.39 -5.10
C LYS A 82 -13.79 -20.87 -5.13
N ARG A 83 -12.86 -19.98 -5.40
CA ARG A 83 -11.42 -20.26 -5.37
C ARG A 83 -10.73 -19.35 -4.37
N ASN A 84 -9.83 -19.92 -3.60
CA ASN A 84 -9.01 -19.17 -2.68
C ASN A 84 -7.97 -18.35 -3.46
N VAL A 85 -7.94 -17.05 -3.20
CA VAL A 85 -6.99 -16.11 -3.82
C VAL A 85 -6.25 -15.41 -2.71
N VAL A 86 -4.92 -15.46 -2.79
CA VAL A 86 -4.00 -14.82 -1.85
C VAL A 86 -3.10 -13.87 -2.64
N LYS A 87 -2.88 -12.67 -2.09
CA LYS A 87 -1.82 -11.75 -2.49
C LYS A 87 -1.13 -11.25 -1.25
N ALA A 88 0.18 -11.13 -1.30
CA ALA A 88 0.99 -10.60 -0.21
C ALA A 88 1.69 -9.32 -0.71
N PRO A 89 1.11 -8.14 -0.45
CA PRO A 89 1.74 -6.88 -0.83
C PRO A 89 2.97 -6.60 0.02
N ASP A 90 3.89 -5.81 -0.51
CA ASP A 90 5.09 -5.41 0.21
C ASP A 90 4.79 -4.61 1.48
N TRP A 91 3.72 -3.81 1.45
CA TRP A 91 3.20 -3.12 2.63
C TRP A 91 1.70 -2.83 2.47
N PHE A 92 0.94 -2.91 3.57
CA PHE A 92 -0.46 -2.53 3.58
C PHE A 92 -0.91 -1.98 4.93
N TYR A 93 -2.07 -1.31 4.92
CA TYR A 93 -2.69 -0.72 6.10
C TYR A 93 -4.18 -1.01 6.18
N VAL A 94 -4.63 -1.40 7.38
CA VAL A 94 -6.06 -1.54 7.74
C VAL A 94 -6.35 -0.66 8.94
N PRO A 95 -7.35 0.24 8.87
CA PRO A 95 -7.64 1.19 9.95
C PRO A 95 -8.11 0.53 11.23
N GLN A 96 -8.93 -0.52 11.12
CA GLN A 96 -9.49 -1.19 12.28
C GLN A 96 -9.64 -2.69 12.04
N VAL A 97 -9.03 -3.49 12.90
CA VAL A 97 -9.15 -4.94 12.93
C VAL A 97 -9.85 -5.41 14.18
N GLN A 98 -10.53 -6.53 14.08
CA GLN A 98 -11.08 -7.20 15.25
C GLN A 98 -9.95 -7.68 16.17
N PRO A 99 -10.06 -7.50 17.48
CA PRO A 99 -9.08 -8.04 18.42
C PRO A 99 -9.05 -9.56 18.31
N VAL A 100 -7.85 -10.12 18.48
CA VAL A 100 -7.65 -11.57 18.62
C VAL A 100 -7.03 -11.86 19.97
N PRO A 101 -7.18 -13.08 20.51
CA PRO A 101 -6.46 -13.49 21.70
C PRO A 101 -4.95 -13.24 21.55
N GLU A 102 -4.28 -12.88 22.64
CA GLU A 102 -2.87 -12.45 22.64
C GLU A 102 -1.93 -13.52 22.06
N GLU A 103 -2.26 -14.80 22.27
CA GLU A 103 -1.49 -15.93 21.76
C GLU A 103 -1.74 -16.22 20.27
N THR A 104 -2.70 -15.53 19.63
CA THR A 104 -3.07 -15.81 18.25
C THR A 104 -2.14 -15.10 17.28
N ILE A 105 -1.39 -15.87 16.52
CA ILE A 105 -0.60 -15.36 15.39
C ILE A 105 -1.48 -15.40 14.13
N ARG A 106 -1.79 -14.23 13.58
CA ARG A 106 -2.53 -14.14 12.30
C ARG A 106 -1.68 -14.72 11.17
N ARG A 107 -2.26 -15.58 10.33
CA ARG A 107 -1.61 -16.12 9.12
C ARG A 107 -2.02 -15.36 7.86
N SER A 108 -3.15 -14.66 7.91
CA SER A 108 -3.71 -13.90 6.80
C SER A 108 -4.65 -12.83 7.33
N TYR A 109 -5.02 -11.90 6.46
CA TYR A 109 -6.11 -10.96 6.70
C TYR A 109 -7.19 -11.13 5.65
N THR A 110 -8.43 -11.39 6.12
CA THR A 110 -9.64 -11.40 5.30
C THR A 110 -10.46 -10.16 5.62
N PRO A 111 -10.55 -9.19 4.69
CA PRO A 111 -11.41 -8.02 4.85
C PRO A 111 -12.87 -8.41 5.15
N HIS A 112 -13.59 -7.55 5.86
CA HIS A 112 -14.98 -7.73 6.29
C HIS A 112 -15.23 -8.89 7.27
N LEU A 113 -14.37 -9.90 7.32
CA LEU A 113 -14.44 -10.98 8.30
C LEU A 113 -13.64 -10.64 9.56
N GLN A 114 -12.43 -10.11 9.39
CA GLN A 114 -11.47 -9.89 10.49
C GLN A 114 -11.31 -8.40 10.85
N GLY A 115 -12.08 -7.52 10.22
CA GLY A 115 -12.08 -6.08 10.43
C GLY A 115 -12.53 -5.32 9.20
N GLU A 116 -12.10 -4.08 9.10
CA GLU A 116 -12.41 -3.19 7.99
C GLU A 116 -11.70 -3.59 6.68
N PRO A 117 -12.13 -3.03 5.53
CA PRO A 117 -11.38 -3.15 4.28
C PRO A 117 -9.93 -2.67 4.41
N VAL A 118 -9.06 -3.25 3.60
CA VAL A 118 -7.70 -2.74 3.44
C VAL A 118 -7.78 -1.33 2.83
N ALA A 119 -7.15 -0.35 3.48
CA ALA A 119 -7.22 1.05 3.07
C ALA A 119 -6.10 1.48 2.13
N ILE A 120 -4.91 0.94 2.34
CA ILE A 120 -3.73 1.22 1.50
C ILE A 120 -3.02 -0.09 1.20
N VAL A 121 -2.58 -0.25 -0.05
CA VAL A 121 -1.65 -1.30 -0.49
C VAL A 121 -0.49 -0.64 -1.21
N MET A 122 0.72 -1.10 -0.93
CA MET A 122 1.95 -0.68 -1.62
C MET A 122 2.69 -1.88 -2.18
N GLU A 123 3.13 -1.76 -3.42
CA GLU A 123 4.00 -2.71 -4.11
C GLU A 123 5.30 -2.03 -4.51
N PHE A 124 6.42 -2.64 -4.21
CA PHE A 124 7.74 -2.19 -4.61
C PHE A 124 8.17 -2.99 -5.82
N LEU A 125 8.28 -2.29 -6.97
CA LEU A 125 8.48 -2.94 -8.24
C LEU A 125 9.80 -3.71 -8.29
N SER A 126 9.76 -4.82 -8.98
CA SER A 126 10.89 -5.70 -9.24
C SER A 126 11.62 -5.30 -10.52
N ALA A 127 12.85 -5.81 -10.73
CA ALA A 127 13.56 -5.64 -11.99
C ALA A 127 12.85 -6.34 -13.16
N GLU A 128 12.13 -7.42 -12.87
CA GLU A 128 11.28 -8.13 -13.83
C GLU A 128 9.81 -7.82 -13.53
N ASP A 129 8.95 -7.83 -14.57
CA ASP A 129 7.50 -7.62 -14.39
C ASP A 129 6.89 -8.81 -13.64
N CYS A 130 6.72 -8.67 -12.35
CA CYS A 130 6.08 -9.66 -11.47
C CYS A 130 4.57 -9.46 -11.32
N GLY A 131 3.97 -8.65 -12.20
CA GLY A 131 2.53 -8.51 -12.33
C GLY A 131 1.89 -7.55 -11.33
N GLU A 132 2.67 -6.62 -10.72
CA GLU A 132 2.15 -5.58 -9.83
C GLU A 132 1.09 -4.71 -10.53
N LEU A 133 1.28 -4.45 -11.82
CA LEU A 133 0.32 -3.71 -12.66
C LEU A 133 -0.60 -4.62 -13.49
N SER A 134 -0.60 -5.92 -13.23
CA SER A 134 -1.42 -6.86 -13.98
C SER A 134 -2.91 -6.69 -13.70
N VAL A 135 -3.67 -6.40 -14.75
CA VAL A 135 -5.14 -6.28 -14.75
C VAL A 135 -5.85 -7.59 -15.10
N ARG A 136 -5.16 -8.71 -15.03
CA ARG A 136 -5.71 -10.02 -15.41
C ARG A 136 -6.91 -10.40 -14.53
N ALA A 137 -8.08 -10.47 -15.15
CA ALA A 137 -9.37 -10.77 -14.51
C ALA A 137 -9.70 -12.27 -14.42
N THR A 138 -8.76 -13.15 -14.80
CA THR A 138 -8.90 -14.60 -14.74
C THR A 138 -7.79 -15.24 -13.93
N PRO A 139 -8.01 -16.39 -13.30
CA PRO A 139 -6.97 -17.07 -12.53
C PRO A 139 -5.70 -17.41 -13.35
N PRO A 140 -4.52 -17.24 -12.79
CA PRO A 140 -4.26 -16.51 -11.57
C PRO A 140 -4.53 -15.00 -11.76
N TYR A 141 -5.33 -14.40 -10.86
CA TYR A 141 -5.70 -12.99 -10.94
C TYR A 141 -4.47 -12.09 -10.80
N GLY A 142 -4.43 -11.00 -11.58
CA GLY A 142 -3.40 -9.96 -11.46
C GLY A 142 -3.49 -9.20 -10.14
N LYS A 143 -2.37 -8.67 -9.64
CA LYS A 143 -2.33 -7.89 -8.38
C LYS A 143 -3.21 -6.65 -8.48
N LEU A 144 -3.07 -5.83 -9.54
CA LEU A 144 -3.88 -4.64 -9.73
C LEU A 144 -5.37 -4.97 -9.76
N TYR A 145 -5.78 -5.98 -10.54
CA TYR A 145 -7.18 -6.41 -10.60
C TYR A 145 -7.70 -6.86 -9.24
N PHE A 146 -6.90 -7.60 -8.47
CA PHE A 146 -7.29 -8.08 -7.16
C PHE A 146 -7.52 -6.92 -6.18
N TYR A 147 -6.61 -5.95 -6.15
CA TYR A 147 -6.75 -4.80 -5.26
C TYR A 147 -7.88 -3.84 -5.70
N GLU A 148 -8.03 -3.61 -7.02
CA GLU A 148 -9.02 -2.71 -7.58
C GLU A 148 -10.44 -3.29 -7.53
N GLN A 149 -10.62 -4.50 -8.07
CA GLN A 149 -11.95 -5.05 -8.33
C GLN A 149 -12.45 -5.99 -7.24
N ILE A 150 -11.54 -6.70 -6.55
CA ILE A 150 -11.91 -7.70 -5.54
C ILE A 150 -11.89 -7.07 -4.14
N LEU A 151 -10.76 -6.53 -3.70
CA LEU A 151 -10.64 -5.93 -2.38
C LEU A 151 -11.16 -4.48 -2.33
N ARG A 152 -11.23 -3.81 -3.47
CA ARG A 152 -11.63 -2.40 -3.60
C ARG A 152 -10.83 -1.48 -2.69
N VAL A 153 -9.51 -1.65 -2.70
CA VAL A 153 -8.59 -0.87 -1.87
C VAL A 153 -8.62 0.60 -2.32
N PRO A 154 -8.93 1.56 -1.44
CA PRO A 154 -9.02 2.97 -1.82
C PRO A 154 -7.74 3.56 -2.40
N THR A 155 -6.59 3.17 -1.87
CA THR A 155 -5.29 3.71 -2.30
C THR A 155 -4.30 2.59 -2.65
N TYR A 156 -3.83 2.60 -3.88
CA TYR A 156 -2.81 1.70 -4.40
C TYR A 156 -1.56 2.47 -4.78
N VAL A 157 -0.44 2.11 -4.18
CA VAL A 157 0.86 2.76 -4.35
C VAL A 157 1.82 1.80 -5.04
N THR A 158 2.56 2.29 -6.03
CA THR A 158 3.69 1.57 -6.61
C THR A 158 4.95 2.41 -6.50
N TYR A 159 6.04 1.79 -6.11
CA TYR A 159 7.35 2.42 -6.02
C TYR A 159 8.38 1.59 -6.78
N ASP A 160 9.09 2.25 -7.71
CA ASP A 160 10.20 1.66 -8.43
C ASP A 160 11.52 2.04 -7.73
N PRO A 161 12.24 1.07 -7.12
CA PRO A 161 13.52 1.34 -6.46
C PRO A 161 14.70 1.44 -7.44
N TYR A 162 14.55 0.96 -8.67
CA TYR A 162 15.62 0.96 -9.69
C TYR A 162 15.66 2.31 -10.44
N GLU A 163 14.50 2.80 -10.84
CA GLU A 163 14.29 4.14 -11.39
C GLU A 163 13.37 4.91 -10.43
N PRO A 164 13.91 5.57 -9.37
CA PRO A 164 13.10 6.07 -8.26
C PRO A 164 11.85 6.83 -8.72
N GLY A 165 10.74 6.12 -8.77
CA GLY A 165 9.46 6.59 -9.26
C GLY A 165 8.33 6.17 -8.32
N LEU A 166 7.61 7.15 -7.77
CA LEU A 166 6.45 6.91 -6.92
C LEU A 166 5.17 7.24 -7.68
N GLN A 167 4.25 6.29 -7.72
CA GLN A 167 2.92 6.48 -8.28
C GLN A 167 1.86 6.13 -7.25
N VAL A 168 0.86 6.97 -7.13
CA VAL A 168 -0.30 6.75 -6.27
C VAL A 168 -1.56 6.73 -7.14
N ARG A 169 -2.36 5.70 -6.96
CA ARG A 169 -3.67 5.56 -7.60
C ARG A 169 -4.76 5.55 -6.54
N ARG A 170 -5.85 6.23 -6.82
CA ARG A 170 -7.04 6.20 -5.98
C ARG A 170 -8.20 5.58 -6.71
N LEU A 171 -8.96 4.76 -5.99
CA LEU A 171 -10.16 4.14 -6.51
C LEU A 171 -11.24 5.21 -6.69
N ASP A 172 -11.68 5.43 -7.92
CA ASP A 172 -12.81 6.31 -8.22
C ASP A 172 -14.09 5.50 -8.34
N ASN A 173 -14.94 5.62 -7.33
CA ASN A 173 -16.24 4.92 -7.27
C ASN A 173 -17.30 5.59 -8.15
N ASN A 174 -17.02 6.75 -8.76
CA ASN A 174 -17.95 7.42 -9.67
C ASN A 174 -17.79 6.95 -11.12
N LEU A 175 -16.68 6.27 -11.43
CA LEU A 175 -16.48 5.67 -12.73
C LEU A 175 -17.23 4.33 -12.84
N ASP A 176 -17.79 4.08 -14.01
CA ASP A 176 -18.34 2.76 -14.33
C ASP A 176 -17.23 1.72 -14.13
N ASN A 177 -17.42 0.77 -13.22
CA ASN A 177 -16.48 -0.29 -12.82
C ASN A 177 -15.42 0.04 -11.76
N ASN A 178 -15.54 1.12 -10.98
CA ASN A 178 -14.60 1.41 -9.86
C ASN A 178 -13.13 1.24 -10.29
N GLN A 179 -12.57 2.19 -11.01
CA GLN A 179 -11.21 2.10 -11.56
C GLN A 179 -10.23 2.98 -10.78
N TYR A 180 -8.98 2.55 -10.77
CA TYR A 180 -7.90 3.36 -10.24
C TYR A 180 -7.55 4.54 -11.17
N VAL A 181 -7.52 5.74 -10.60
CA VAL A 181 -7.10 6.98 -11.24
C VAL A 181 -5.76 7.42 -10.66
N LEU A 182 -4.80 7.64 -11.56
CA LEU A 182 -3.47 8.13 -11.17
C LEU A 182 -3.60 9.53 -10.56
N GLN A 183 -2.97 9.73 -9.41
CA GLN A 183 -2.97 10.99 -8.69
C GLN A 183 -1.78 11.86 -9.10
N ALA A 184 -1.96 13.17 -9.05
CA ALA A 184 -0.87 14.12 -9.19
C ALA A 184 -0.21 14.38 -7.82
N ALA A 185 1.13 14.47 -7.81
CA ALA A 185 1.85 14.92 -6.63
C ALA A 185 1.64 16.42 -6.37
N ASP A 186 1.84 16.84 -5.13
CA ASP A 186 1.91 18.25 -4.78
C ASP A 186 3.20 18.92 -5.33
N ALA A 187 3.37 20.21 -5.06
CA ALA A 187 4.54 20.98 -5.49
C ALA A 187 5.88 20.45 -4.92
N ASN A 188 5.84 19.62 -3.86
CA ASN A 188 7.00 19.01 -3.22
C ASN A 188 7.23 17.57 -3.68
N GLY A 189 6.45 17.06 -4.65
CA GLY A 189 6.52 15.69 -5.11
C GLY A 189 5.89 14.67 -4.15
N ARG A 190 4.95 15.10 -3.31
CA ARG A 190 4.30 14.28 -2.29
C ARG A 190 2.85 14.01 -2.64
N PHE A 191 2.32 12.88 -2.15
CA PHE A 191 0.93 12.45 -2.36
C PHE A 191 0.20 12.38 -1.03
N TRP A 192 -0.89 13.11 -0.87
CA TRP A 192 -1.71 13.05 0.34
C TRP A 192 -2.52 11.75 0.38
N LEU A 193 -2.36 11.00 1.48
CA LEU A 193 -3.10 9.77 1.76
C LEU A 193 -4.08 10.03 2.91
N PRO A 194 -5.35 10.30 2.63
CA PRO A 194 -6.33 10.67 3.66
C PRO A 194 -6.60 9.54 4.66
N GLU A 195 -6.34 8.29 4.30
CA GLU A 195 -6.52 7.13 5.17
C GLU A 195 -5.59 7.17 6.40
N LEU A 196 -4.43 7.80 6.28
CA LEU A 196 -3.46 8.02 7.36
C LEU A 196 -3.37 9.48 7.78
N GLN A 197 -3.98 10.40 7.02
CA GLN A 197 -3.80 11.86 7.18
C GLN A 197 -2.32 12.27 7.12
N LEU A 198 -1.61 11.69 6.15
CA LEU A 198 -0.18 11.93 5.91
C LEU A 198 0.09 12.05 4.41
N ALA A 199 1.14 12.76 4.08
CA ALA A 199 1.68 12.78 2.73
C ALA A 199 2.81 11.76 2.60
N LEU A 200 2.81 10.99 1.51
CA LEU A 200 3.86 10.05 1.13
C LEU A 200 4.72 10.66 0.02
N GLY A 201 6.02 10.52 0.13
CA GLY A 201 6.95 11.02 -0.90
C GLY A 201 8.31 10.33 -0.86
N LEU A 202 9.18 10.74 -1.77
CA LEU A 202 10.56 10.26 -1.84
C LEU A 202 11.50 11.19 -1.09
N TRP A 203 12.42 10.61 -0.35
CA TRP A 203 13.49 11.31 0.33
C TRP A 203 14.81 10.59 0.11
N LYS A 204 15.84 11.33 -0.35
CA LYS A 204 17.18 10.76 -0.53
C LYS A 204 18.01 11.00 0.71
N GLY A 205 18.47 9.92 1.32
CA GLY A 205 19.30 10.00 2.51
C GLY A 205 19.80 8.63 2.97
N GLU A 206 20.44 8.63 4.13
CA GLU A 206 21.04 7.44 4.70
C GLU A 206 20.16 6.82 5.78
N ARG A 207 20.01 5.50 5.74
CA ARG A 207 19.45 4.68 6.82
C ARG A 207 20.18 3.33 6.84
N LEU A 208 20.57 2.87 8.02
CA LEU A 208 21.28 1.59 8.23
C LEU A 208 22.53 1.46 7.33
N GLY A 209 23.31 2.56 7.20
CA GLY A 209 24.52 2.60 6.37
C GLY A 209 24.29 2.58 4.86
N LYS A 210 23.02 2.70 4.40
CA LYS A 210 22.68 2.71 2.98
C LYS A 210 22.08 4.06 2.58
N THR A 211 22.75 4.75 1.67
CA THR A 211 22.26 5.98 1.05
C THR A 211 21.47 5.65 -0.22
N THR A 212 20.17 5.90 -0.20
CA THR A 212 19.27 5.65 -1.33
C THR A 212 18.04 6.56 -1.25
N TYR A 213 17.08 6.36 -2.15
CA TYR A 213 15.75 6.95 -2.01
C TYR A 213 14.89 6.07 -1.09
N TRP A 214 14.27 6.71 -0.11
CA TRP A 214 13.36 6.10 0.85
C TRP A 214 11.97 6.67 0.67
N LEU A 215 10.94 5.86 0.91
CA LEU A 215 9.58 6.32 1.11
C LEU A 215 9.47 6.91 2.52
N ARG A 216 8.97 8.15 2.62
CA ARG A 216 8.83 8.86 3.90
C ARG A 216 7.44 9.47 4.04
N TRP A 217 7.08 9.71 5.27
CA TRP A 217 5.82 10.34 5.65
C TRP A 217 6.05 11.79 6.07
N TRP A 218 5.11 12.66 5.71
CA TRP A 218 5.02 14.03 6.19
C TRP A 218 3.63 14.28 6.75
N ASP A 219 3.55 15.08 7.84
CA ASP A 219 2.28 15.54 8.38
C ASP A 219 1.64 16.63 7.51
N GLU A 220 0.43 17.08 7.89
CA GLU A 220 -0.30 18.15 7.19
C GLU A 220 0.46 19.49 7.21
N ALA A 221 1.26 19.76 8.23
CA ALA A 221 2.09 20.96 8.32
C ALA A 221 3.37 20.86 7.46
N GLY A 222 3.63 19.72 6.83
CA GLY A 222 4.80 19.46 6.02
C GLY A 222 6.03 19.01 6.79
N ASN A 223 5.90 18.67 8.08
CA ASN A 223 6.99 18.13 8.87
C ASN A 223 7.22 16.66 8.53
N LEU A 224 8.49 16.28 8.37
CA LEU A 224 8.90 14.90 8.16
C LEU A 224 8.68 14.08 9.44
N LEU A 225 7.98 12.95 9.33
CA LEU A 225 7.93 11.97 10.41
C LEU A 225 9.30 11.29 10.54
N LEU A 226 9.94 11.53 11.67
CA LEU A 226 11.26 10.96 11.93
C LEU A 226 11.18 9.47 12.23
N TRP A 227 12.17 8.72 11.81
CA TRP A 227 12.38 7.35 12.27
C TRP A 227 12.80 7.32 13.73
N SER A 228 12.64 6.19 14.39
CA SER A 228 13.06 5.99 15.79
C SER A 228 14.52 6.36 16.03
N SER A 229 15.42 5.99 15.11
CA SER A 229 16.84 6.34 15.18
C SER A 229 17.10 7.84 15.04
N GLU A 230 16.35 8.54 14.19
CA GLU A 230 16.48 10.00 14.03
C GLU A 230 15.96 10.75 15.26
N GLN A 231 14.85 10.27 15.85
CA GLN A 231 14.34 10.83 17.11
C GLN A 231 15.33 10.65 18.27
N ALA A 232 15.88 9.44 18.42
CA ALA A 232 16.89 9.18 19.45
C ALA A 232 18.12 10.06 19.29
N GLU A 233 18.59 10.28 18.06
CA GLU A 233 19.72 11.19 17.80
C GLU A 233 19.36 12.66 18.09
N ALA A 234 18.17 13.09 17.72
CA ALA A 234 17.70 14.46 18.01
C ALA A 234 17.60 14.71 19.54
N GLU A 235 17.07 13.75 20.29
CA GLU A 235 16.99 13.83 21.75
C GLU A 235 18.38 13.81 22.41
N ARG A 236 19.29 12.97 21.93
CA ARG A 236 20.68 12.97 22.39
C ARG A 236 21.33 14.34 22.20
N GLN A 237 21.22 14.90 21.00
CA GLN A 237 21.77 16.25 20.70
C GLN A 237 21.11 17.33 21.56
N ARG A 238 19.82 17.20 21.86
CA ARG A 238 19.11 18.11 22.76
C ARG A 238 19.66 18.01 24.18
N ALA A 239 19.83 16.79 24.68
CA ALA A 239 20.40 16.55 26.01
C ALA A 239 21.82 17.09 26.13
N ASP A 240 22.67 16.86 25.12
CA ASP A 240 24.04 17.38 25.10
C ASP A 240 24.08 18.91 25.12
N ARG A 241 23.21 19.59 24.34
CA ARG A 241 23.09 21.05 24.37
C ARG A 241 22.63 21.57 25.71
N LEU A 242 21.66 20.92 26.35
CA LEU A 242 21.20 21.31 27.69
C LEU A 242 22.30 21.12 28.75
N ALA A 243 23.00 19.99 28.69
CA ALA A 243 24.12 19.71 29.59
C ALA A 243 25.25 20.73 29.44
N ALA A 244 25.60 21.10 28.21
CA ALA A 244 26.58 22.17 27.96
C ALA A 244 26.14 23.49 28.57
N LYS A 245 24.86 23.85 28.40
CA LYS A 245 24.32 25.10 28.93
C LYS A 245 24.26 25.16 30.47
N LEU A 246 23.96 24.03 31.10
CA LEU A 246 23.99 23.90 32.57
C LEU A 246 25.41 24.06 33.10
N ARG A 247 26.43 23.46 32.45
CA ARG A 247 27.86 23.70 32.83
C ARG A 247 28.29 25.13 32.69
N GLU A 248 27.87 25.83 31.63
CA GLU A 248 28.14 27.28 31.45
C GLU A 248 27.52 28.10 32.57
N LEU A 249 26.40 27.68 33.15
CA LEU A 249 25.72 28.34 34.27
C LEU A 249 26.29 27.92 35.63
N GLY A 250 27.33 27.08 35.66
CA GLY A 250 27.99 26.64 36.89
C GLY A 250 27.21 25.55 37.66
N VAL A 251 26.26 24.89 37.00
CA VAL A 251 25.53 23.78 37.63
C VAL A 251 26.31 22.49 37.39
N ASP A 252 26.67 21.80 38.47
CA ASP A 252 27.27 20.47 38.40
C ASP A 252 26.21 19.43 38.11
N LEU A 253 26.40 18.65 37.02
CA LEU A 253 25.43 17.63 36.62
C LEU A 253 25.45 16.40 37.50
N GLU A 254 26.54 16.17 38.29
CA GLU A 254 26.65 15.08 39.25
C GLU A 254 25.73 15.30 40.46
N ASP A 255 25.33 16.53 40.73
CA ASP A 255 24.40 16.88 41.81
C ASP A 255 22.91 16.67 41.46
N LEU A 256 22.59 16.30 40.23
CA LEU A 256 21.22 16.12 39.70
C LEU A 256 20.80 14.66 39.53
N GLY A 257 21.63 13.70 39.90
CA GLY A 257 21.43 12.26 39.78
C GLY A 257 20.79 11.56 40.96
#